data_1db6989a3572174ac91fffa0668465fa
#
_entry.id   1db6989a3572174ac91fffa0668465fa
#
_cell.length_a   1.000
_cell.length_b   1.000
_cell.length_c   1.000
_cell.angle_alpha   90.00
_cell.angle_beta   90.00
_cell.angle_gamma   90.00
#
_symmetry.space_group_name_H-M   'P 1'
#
loop_
_entity.id
_entity.type
_entity.pdbx_description
1 polymer ?
#
loop_
_entity_poly.entity_id
_entity_poly.type
_entity_poly.pdbx_seq_one_letter_code
_entity_poly.pdbx_strand_id
1 'polypeptide(L)'
;MARLKTMKSINDKIFECEEKLRKLKERCDKLTDELDALYAEKKELEAKELLEAIAKSSKTRTEILAFLESVKNVSAIIHNT
;
A
#
# COMPACT_ATOMS: atom_id res chain seq x y z
N MET A 1 17.45 -28.34 38.21
CA MET A 1 16.48 -28.06 39.28
C MET A 1 15.52 -26.95 38.88
N ALA A 2 14.24 -27.24 38.93
CA ALA A 2 13.24 -26.23 38.61
C ALA A 2 13.18 -25.18 39.70
N ARG A 3 13.41 -23.92 39.39
CA ARG A 3 13.21 -22.81 40.32
C ARG A 3 11.82 -22.27 40.19
N LEU A 4 11.22 -22.01 41.33
CA LEU A 4 9.95 -21.30 41.32
C LEU A 4 10.17 -19.88 40.80
N LYS A 5 9.40 -19.50 39.81
CA LYS A 5 9.48 -18.15 39.27
C LYS A 5 8.84 -17.17 40.27
N THR A 6 9.55 -16.10 40.57
CA THR A 6 9.00 -15.05 41.40
C THR A 6 8.06 -14.16 40.59
N MET A 7 7.15 -13.50 41.28
CA MET A 7 6.26 -12.54 40.63
C MET A 7 7.06 -11.45 39.91
N LYS A 8 8.15 -10.98 40.50
CA LYS A 8 9.03 -10.00 39.89
C LYS A 8 9.64 -10.52 38.58
N SER A 9 10.12 -11.76 38.57
CA SER A 9 10.70 -12.38 37.39
C SER A 9 9.68 -12.47 36.25
N ILE A 10 8.45 -12.85 36.57
CA ILE A 10 7.35 -12.95 35.60
C ILE A 10 7.01 -11.56 35.05
N ASN A 11 6.90 -10.57 35.93
CA ASN A 11 6.58 -9.20 35.53
C ASN A 11 7.67 -8.61 34.63
N ASP A 12 8.94 -8.91 34.90
CA ASP A 12 10.06 -8.47 34.07
C ASP A 12 9.95 -9.06 32.67
N LYS A 13 9.59 -10.34 32.56
CA LYS A 13 9.39 -11.00 31.27
C LYS A 13 8.20 -10.44 30.51
N ILE A 14 7.13 -10.14 31.22
CA ILE A 14 5.95 -9.51 30.62
C ILE A 14 6.35 -8.16 30.05
N PHE A 15 7.06 -7.35 30.80
CA PHE A 15 7.54 -6.04 30.35
C PHE A 15 8.41 -6.16 29.11
N GLU A 16 9.35 -7.10 29.11
CA GLU A 16 10.20 -7.33 27.94
C GLU A 16 9.39 -7.71 26.70
N CYS A 17 8.41 -8.58 26.87
CA CYS A 17 7.53 -8.99 25.78
C CYS A 17 6.69 -7.82 25.25
N GLU A 18 6.17 -7.01 26.15
CA GLU A 18 5.39 -5.82 25.80
C GLU A 18 6.23 -4.82 25.00
N GLU A 19 7.49 -4.63 25.41
CA GLU A 19 8.41 -3.73 24.72
C GLU A 19 8.74 -4.24 23.31
N LYS A 20 8.99 -5.54 23.18
CA LYS A 20 9.24 -6.16 21.88
C LYS A 20 8.02 -6.02 20.97
N LEU A 21 6.85 -6.24 21.52
CA LEU A 21 5.60 -6.14 20.78
C LEU A 21 5.38 -4.71 20.29
N ARG A 22 5.65 -3.72 21.15
CA ARG A 22 5.53 -2.31 20.79
C ARG A 22 6.46 -1.95 19.64
N LYS A 23 7.70 -2.42 19.68
CA LYS A 23 8.70 -2.17 18.64
C LYS A 23 8.30 -2.84 17.31
N LEU A 24 7.77 -4.04 17.39
CA LEU A 24 7.29 -4.76 16.21
C LEU A 24 6.10 -4.05 15.59
N LYS A 25 5.21 -3.54 16.41
CA LYS A 25 4.05 -2.79 15.95
C LYS A 25 4.47 -1.50 15.24
N GLU A 26 5.43 -0.78 15.81
CA GLU A 26 5.98 0.42 15.18
C GLU A 26 6.60 0.10 13.82
N ARG A 27 7.33 -1.02 13.75
CA ARG A 27 7.94 -1.47 12.50
C ARG A 27 6.87 -1.84 11.47
N CYS A 28 5.80 -2.50 11.91
CA CYS A 28 4.66 -2.81 11.04
C CYS A 28 4.03 -1.55 10.49
N ASP A 29 3.81 -0.55 11.34
CA ASP A 29 3.22 0.72 10.93
C ASP A 29 4.08 1.43 9.89
N LYS A 30 5.40 1.44 10.09
CA LYS A 30 6.35 2.02 9.13
C LYS A 30 6.32 1.30 7.79
N LEU A 31 6.29 -0.02 7.81
CA LEU A 31 6.23 -0.83 6.59
C LEU A 31 4.92 -0.60 5.84
N THR A 32 3.82 -0.45 6.57
CA THR A 32 2.54 -0.13 5.98
C THR A 32 2.58 1.21 5.26
N ASP A 33 3.17 2.22 5.91
CA ASP A 33 3.33 3.55 5.32
C ASP A 33 4.23 3.51 4.07
N GLU A 34 5.33 2.76 4.12
CA GLU A 34 6.22 2.58 2.97
C GLU A 34 5.50 1.90 1.82
N LEU A 35 4.70 0.88 2.13
CA LEU A 35 3.95 0.15 1.12
C LEU A 35 2.91 1.07 0.46
N ASP A 36 2.20 1.87 1.24
CA ASP A 36 1.25 2.83 0.72
C ASP A 36 1.92 3.85 -0.20
N ALA A 37 3.10 4.34 0.19
CA ALA A 37 3.89 5.26 -0.63
C ALA A 37 4.33 4.61 -1.94
N LEU A 38 4.74 3.35 -1.90
CA LEU A 38 5.14 2.60 -3.09
C LEU A 38 3.97 2.36 -4.04
N TYR A 39 2.79 2.08 -3.51
CA TYR A 39 1.59 1.92 -4.34
C TYR A 39 1.21 3.25 -5.02
N ALA A 40 1.34 4.37 -4.32
CA ALA A 40 1.09 5.68 -4.90
C ALA A 40 2.09 5.99 -6.01
N GLU A 41 3.37 5.70 -5.78
CA GLU A 41 4.43 5.86 -6.76
C GLU A 41 4.21 5.01 -8.00
N LYS A 42 3.78 3.77 -7.79
CA LYS A 42 3.43 2.85 -8.87
C LYS A 42 2.31 3.41 -9.75
N LYS A 43 1.27 3.97 -9.14
CA LYS A 43 0.16 4.59 -9.87
C LYS A 43 0.63 5.77 -10.71
N GLU A 44 1.53 6.59 -10.16
CA GLU A 44 2.09 7.72 -10.89
C GLU A 44 2.89 7.27 -12.11
N LEU A 45 3.72 6.24 -11.94
CA LEU A 45 4.49 5.68 -13.04
C LEU A 45 3.60 5.06 -14.12
N GLU A 46 2.57 4.33 -13.73
CA GLU A 46 1.60 3.75 -14.66
C GLU A 46 0.90 4.85 -15.46
N ALA A 47 0.49 5.94 -14.80
CA ALA A 47 -0.14 7.08 -15.45
C ALA A 47 0.82 7.75 -16.43
N LYS A 48 2.08 7.92 -16.03
CA LYS A 48 3.12 8.51 -16.88
C LYS A 48 3.38 7.65 -18.11
N GLU A 49 3.50 6.34 -17.95
CA GLU A 49 3.69 5.40 -19.04
C GLU A 49 2.51 5.44 -20.02
N LEU A 50 1.30 5.52 -19.49
CA LEU A 50 0.10 5.63 -20.31
C LEU A 50 0.12 6.93 -21.13
N LEU A 51 0.45 8.05 -20.51
CA LEU A 51 0.53 9.34 -21.19
C LEU A 51 1.61 9.34 -22.27
N GLU A 52 2.75 8.71 -22.01
CA GLU A 52 3.82 8.56 -23.00
C GLU A 52 3.36 7.69 -24.19
N ALA A 53 2.64 6.60 -23.91
CA ALA A 53 2.09 5.74 -24.93
C ALA A 53 1.08 6.49 -25.81
N ILE A 54 0.23 7.30 -25.20
CA ILE A 54 -0.74 8.15 -25.91
C ILE A 54 -0.01 9.16 -26.79
N ALA A 55 1.03 9.81 -26.26
CA ALA A 55 1.82 10.81 -26.99
C ALA A 55 2.52 10.22 -28.21
N LYS A 56 2.92 8.95 -28.12
CA LYS A 56 3.58 8.23 -29.24
C LYS A 56 2.57 7.60 -30.20
N SER A 57 1.31 7.62 -29.85
CA SER A 57 0.25 7.05 -30.68
C SER A 57 0.03 7.93 -31.91
N SER A 58 -0.30 7.30 -33.05
CA SER A 58 -0.69 7.99 -34.28
C SER A 58 -2.15 8.42 -34.26
N LYS A 59 -2.88 8.11 -33.19
CA LYS A 59 -4.29 8.46 -33.07
C LYS A 59 -4.48 9.96 -32.91
N THR A 60 -5.57 10.49 -33.45
CA THR A 60 -5.93 11.90 -33.28
C THR A 60 -6.34 12.15 -31.82
N ARG A 61 -6.30 13.43 -31.45
CA ARG A 61 -6.73 13.83 -30.10
C ARG A 61 -8.17 13.39 -29.82
N THR A 62 -9.05 13.50 -30.81
CA THR A 62 -10.45 13.10 -30.69
C THR A 62 -10.58 11.61 -30.39
N GLU A 63 -9.83 10.77 -31.10
CA GLU A 63 -9.81 9.33 -30.90
C GLU A 63 -9.31 8.96 -29.51
N ILE A 64 -8.26 9.64 -29.03
CA ILE A 64 -7.70 9.42 -27.71
C ILE A 64 -8.72 9.79 -26.63
N LEU A 65 -9.41 10.92 -26.77
CA LEU A 65 -10.44 11.35 -25.84
C LEU A 65 -11.61 10.37 -25.82
N ALA A 66 -12.03 9.89 -26.98
CA ALA A 66 -13.10 8.89 -27.08
C ALA A 66 -12.72 7.59 -26.38
N PHE A 67 -11.47 7.14 -26.53
CA PHE A 67 -10.95 5.95 -25.86
C PHE A 67 -10.96 6.11 -24.34
N LEU A 68 -10.48 7.25 -23.84
CA LEU A 68 -10.45 7.54 -22.40
C LEU A 68 -11.84 7.60 -21.80
N GLU A 69 -12.78 8.18 -22.53
CA GLU A 69 -14.20 8.23 -22.14
C GLU A 69 -14.79 6.83 -22.01
N SER A 70 -14.49 5.96 -22.96
CA SER A 70 -14.92 4.56 -22.97
C SER A 70 -14.39 3.81 -21.74
N VAL A 71 -13.12 3.98 -21.41
CA VAL A 71 -12.49 3.35 -20.24
C VAL A 71 -13.15 3.86 -18.95
N LYS A 72 -13.42 5.14 -18.87
CA LYS A 72 -14.08 5.76 -17.73
C LYS A 72 -15.49 5.17 -17.52
N ASN A 73 -16.25 5.00 -18.60
CA ASN A 73 -17.60 4.42 -18.52
C ASN A 73 -17.58 2.98 -18.04
N VAL A 74 -16.64 2.17 -18.50
CA VAL A 74 -16.46 0.78 -18.05
C VAL A 74 -16.13 0.76 -16.56
N SER A 75 -15.26 1.64 -16.12
CA SER A 75 -14.89 1.76 -14.71
C SER A 75 -16.10 2.15 -13.85
N ALA A 76 -16.92 3.08 -14.31
CA ALA A 76 -18.12 3.50 -13.61
C ALA A 76 -19.15 2.37 -13.49
N ILE A 77 -19.32 1.58 -14.55
CA ILE A 77 -20.21 0.42 -14.54
C ILE A 77 -19.76 -0.63 -13.53
N ILE A 78 -18.46 -0.91 -13.46
CA ILE A 78 -17.89 -1.86 -12.51
C ILE A 78 -18.12 -1.40 -11.08
N HIS A 79 -17.98 -0.11 -10.80
CA HIS A 79 -18.17 0.45 -9.46
C HIS A 79 -19.62 0.44 -9.01
N ASN A 80 -20.56 0.49 -9.94
CA ASN A 80 -21.99 0.53 -9.63
C ASN A 80 -22.61 -0.85 -9.46
N THR A 81 -21.86 -1.90 -9.71
CA THR A 81 -22.28 -3.27 -9.49
C THR A 81 -21.67 -3.83 -8.21
#